data_fb5f2724d8a1a06e72c184e6280f4743
#
_entry.id   fb5f2724d8a1a06e72c184e6280f4743
#
_cell.length_a   1.000
_cell.length_b   1.000
_cell.length_c   1.000
_cell.angle_alpha   90.00
_cell.angle_beta   90.00
_cell.angle_gamma   90.00
#
_symmetry.space_group_name_H-M   'P 1'
#
loop_
_entity.id
_entity.type
_entity.pdbx_description
1 polymer ?
#
loop_
_entity_poly.entity_id
_entity_poly.type
_entity_poly.pdbx_seq_one_letter_code
_entity_poly.pdbx_strand_id
1 'polypeptide(L)'
;INFFILHEGFISLINDELLEKNYDDIADDCNSSMPSKKEFCDNKAQGGWLGFTDKYWMSALIPDADQSINVNYRYGNNGRDSYRAGYVGQIYKVSSGESLEYGGKLFVGAKKLNVLSAYDEKLSIPRFTDAIDWGWFSFLTKPVSYAINWFFGYAGNFGLAIIAFTILMRLILFPLAQASFKSMAKMKKLQPDMQRLKETYPNDRQKMQQELMALYKREGANPVAGCLPILVQIPIFFSLYKVLFVTIEMYHAPFYGWIHDLSAPDPLGLMTVFGLVPWDVPPLLSIIDIGILPIIMGFTMWLQQKLNPAPADPTQARIFALLPFVFTFVLAGFAAGLVLYWSVNNILSIAQQWFIQRRILAKNG
;
A
#
# COMPACT_ATOMS: atom_id res chain seq x y z
N ILE A 1 13.15 -9.63 1.01
CA ILE A 1 13.22 -8.24 0.54
C ILE A 1 12.56 -7.42 1.62
N ASN A 2 13.37 -6.95 2.60
CA ASN A 2 12.93 -5.94 3.55
C ASN A 2 12.82 -4.61 2.79
N PHE A 3 11.67 -4.38 2.17
CA PHE A 3 11.31 -3.01 1.81
C PHE A 3 11.03 -2.26 3.13
N PHE A 4 11.54 -1.04 3.26
CA PHE A 4 11.32 -0.09 4.37
C PHE A 4 9.84 0.32 4.52
N ILE A 5 8.94 -0.67 4.63
CA ILE A 5 7.50 -0.45 4.52
C ILE A 5 6.82 -0.62 5.89
N LEU A 6 7.51 -1.20 6.86
CA LEU A 6 6.97 -1.48 8.18
C LEU A 6 7.88 -0.90 9.26
N HIS A 7 7.28 -0.15 10.19
CA HIS A 7 7.94 0.28 11.40
C HIS A 7 7.79 -0.81 12.48
N GLU A 8 8.92 -1.28 12.99
CA GLU A 8 9.03 -2.18 14.13
C GLU A 8 10.02 -1.59 15.11
N GLY A 9 9.63 -1.43 16.38
CA GLY A 9 10.44 -0.81 17.37
C GLY A 9 9.64 0.04 18.33
N PHE A 10 10.24 1.15 18.73
CA PHE A 10 9.61 2.10 19.61
C PHE A 10 8.61 2.99 18.88
N ILE A 11 7.48 3.24 19.53
CA ILE A 11 6.43 4.15 19.05
C ILE A 11 5.84 4.94 20.21
N SER A 12 5.57 6.23 20.00
CA SER A 12 4.83 7.05 20.96
C SER A 12 4.10 8.19 20.29
N LEU A 13 3.02 8.63 20.93
CA LEU A 13 2.38 9.90 20.65
C LEU A 13 2.50 10.77 21.91
N ILE A 14 3.36 11.78 21.85
CA ILE A 14 3.61 12.73 22.93
C ILE A 14 3.59 14.14 22.38
N ASN A 15 2.98 15.07 23.13
CA ASN A 15 2.83 16.48 22.69
C ASN A 15 2.23 16.61 21.27
N ASP A 16 1.31 15.70 20.91
CA ASP A 16 0.65 15.58 19.59
C ASP A 16 1.59 15.22 18.43
N GLU A 17 2.82 14.82 18.74
CA GLU A 17 3.81 14.35 17.76
C GLU A 17 3.96 12.83 17.85
N LEU A 18 3.82 12.16 16.68
CA LEU A 18 4.08 10.72 16.54
C LEU A 18 5.58 10.51 16.34
N LEU A 19 6.19 9.79 17.27
CA LEU A 19 7.61 9.45 17.24
C LEU A 19 7.75 7.95 17.00
N GLU A 20 8.52 7.59 15.97
CA GLU A 20 8.82 6.22 15.59
C GLU A 20 10.33 6.02 15.48
N LYS A 21 10.86 4.97 16.12
CA LYS A 21 12.29 4.59 16.05
C LYS A 21 12.43 3.08 15.97
N ASN A 22 13.17 2.63 14.97
CA ASN A 22 13.50 1.21 14.84
C ASN A 22 14.42 0.74 15.96
N TYR A 23 14.50 -0.56 16.18
CA TYR A 23 15.35 -1.15 17.21
C TYR A 23 16.83 -0.78 17.05
N ASP A 24 17.35 -0.76 15.82
CA ASP A 24 18.73 -0.36 15.52
C ASP A 24 18.97 1.12 15.87
N ASP A 25 18.05 2.02 15.51
CA ASP A 25 18.15 3.45 15.87
C ASP A 25 18.14 3.66 17.38
N ILE A 26 17.36 2.86 18.15
CA ILE A 26 17.33 2.94 19.60
C ILE A 26 18.66 2.44 20.19
N ALA A 27 19.22 1.37 19.61
CA ALA A 27 20.51 0.84 20.06
C ALA A 27 21.65 1.86 19.87
N ASP A 28 21.61 2.60 18.77
CA ASP A 28 22.60 3.63 18.46
C ASP A 28 22.39 4.93 19.25
N ASP A 29 21.16 5.39 19.37
CA ASP A 29 20.85 6.70 19.97
C ASP A 29 20.71 6.63 21.50
N CYS A 30 20.16 5.54 22.06
CA CYS A 30 19.75 5.45 23.48
C CYS A 30 20.52 4.39 24.28
N ASN A 31 21.76 4.10 23.91
CA ASN A 31 22.60 3.14 24.60
C ASN A 31 22.92 3.63 26.01
N SER A 32 22.60 2.84 27.04
CA SER A 32 22.82 3.16 28.44
C SER A 32 24.32 3.26 28.82
N SER A 33 25.21 2.69 28.00
CA SER A 33 26.67 2.70 28.18
C SER A 33 27.36 3.88 27.50
N MET A 34 26.65 4.67 26.70
CA MET A 34 27.15 5.83 25.94
C MET A 34 26.36 7.10 26.25
N PRO A 35 26.98 8.30 26.10
CA PRO A 35 26.23 9.56 26.25
C PRO A 35 25.12 9.58 25.18
N SER A 36 23.89 9.40 25.63
CA SER A 36 22.72 9.42 24.75
C SER A 36 22.49 10.81 24.17
N LYS A 37 21.94 10.90 22.96
CA LYS A 37 21.30 12.12 22.45
C LYS A 37 20.05 12.37 23.29
N LYS A 38 20.21 13.11 24.40
CA LYS A 38 19.18 13.33 25.43
C LYS A 38 17.84 13.81 24.87
N GLU A 39 17.86 14.64 23.81
CA GLU A 39 16.65 15.18 23.17
C GLU A 39 15.74 14.12 22.59
N PHE A 40 16.28 12.95 22.25
CA PHE A 40 15.51 11.85 21.68
C PHE A 40 15.10 10.83 22.76
N CYS A 41 15.97 10.53 23.69
CA CYS A 41 15.80 9.42 24.64
C CYS A 41 15.06 9.82 25.91
N ASP A 42 14.94 11.12 26.20
CA ASP A 42 14.23 11.69 27.35
C ASP A 42 13.39 12.89 26.91
N ASN A 43 12.05 12.74 26.91
CA ASN A 43 11.12 13.77 26.49
C ASN A 43 10.11 14.10 27.57
N LYS A 44 9.91 15.39 27.82
CA LYS A 44 8.81 15.85 28.66
C LYS A 44 7.51 15.90 27.88
N ALA A 45 6.45 15.36 28.44
CA ALA A 45 5.15 15.29 27.82
C ALA A 45 4.03 15.48 28.83
N GLN A 46 2.83 15.79 28.33
CA GLN A 46 1.60 15.77 29.11
C GLN A 46 0.66 14.72 28.51
N GLY A 47 0.40 13.64 29.25
CA GLY A 47 -0.39 12.52 28.75
C GLY A 47 0.24 11.82 27.54
N GLY A 48 -0.61 11.32 26.63
CA GLY A 48 -0.21 10.59 25.45
C GLY A 48 -0.07 9.08 25.67
N TRP A 49 0.71 8.42 24.84
CA TRP A 49 0.99 6.98 24.96
C TRP A 49 2.35 6.67 24.36
N LEU A 50 2.98 5.58 24.86
CA LEU A 50 4.31 5.16 24.43
C LEU A 50 4.48 3.65 24.59
N GLY A 51 5.30 3.03 23.75
CA GLY A 51 5.55 1.60 23.86
C GLY A 51 6.35 1.03 22.71
N PHE A 52 6.13 -0.26 22.47
CA PHE A 52 6.74 -0.99 21.37
C PHE A 52 5.68 -1.52 20.42
N THR A 53 5.98 -1.46 19.14
CA THR A 53 5.14 -1.97 18.09
C THR A 53 5.90 -2.96 17.22
N ASP A 54 5.19 -3.97 16.80
CA ASP A 54 5.57 -4.94 15.79
C ASP A 54 4.56 -4.91 14.65
N LYS A 55 4.69 -5.76 13.65
CA LYS A 55 3.78 -5.77 12.50
C LYS A 55 2.30 -5.74 12.89
N TYR A 56 1.86 -6.63 13.76
CA TYR A 56 0.46 -6.78 14.15
C TYR A 56 0.19 -6.54 15.63
N TRP A 57 1.23 -6.51 16.44
CA TRP A 57 1.13 -6.46 17.90
C TRP A 57 1.74 -5.19 18.45
N MET A 58 1.23 -4.76 19.57
CA MET A 58 1.73 -3.58 20.26
C MET A 58 1.58 -3.75 21.77
N SER A 59 2.54 -3.21 22.52
CA SER A 59 2.40 -2.92 23.93
C SER A 59 2.58 -1.43 24.17
N ALA A 60 1.64 -0.79 24.88
CA ALA A 60 1.70 0.64 25.13
C ALA A 60 1.32 0.97 26.57
N LEU A 61 2.08 1.85 27.18
CA LEU A 61 1.77 2.54 28.42
C LEU A 61 1.01 3.82 28.09
N ILE A 62 -0.07 4.06 28.79
CA ILE A 62 -0.98 5.20 28.58
C ILE A 62 -1.15 5.88 29.92
N PRO A 63 -0.34 6.89 30.26
CA PRO A 63 -0.54 7.72 31.44
C PRO A 63 -1.84 8.51 31.33
N ASP A 64 -2.41 8.94 32.47
CA ASP A 64 -3.60 9.78 32.42
C ASP A 64 -3.29 11.12 31.77
N ALA A 65 -4.27 11.68 31.06
CA ALA A 65 -4.09 12.80 30.13
C ALA A 65 -3.59 14.10 30.78
N ASP A 66 -3.86 14.29 32.07
CA ASP A 66 -3.47 15.45 32.88
C ASP A 66 -2.07 15.32 33.52
N GLN A 67 -1.47 14.13 33.44
CA GLN A 67 -0.17 13.87 34.05
C GLN A 67 0.96 14.46 33.20
N SER A 68 1.81 15.27 33.86
CA SER A 68 3.10 15.66 33.30
C SER A 68 4.11 14.55 33.56
N ILE A 69 4.68 14.02 32.50
CA ILE A 69 5.58 12.86 32.53
C ILE A 69 6.90 13.17 31.85
N ASN A 70 7.91 12.40 32.20
CA ASN A 70 9.17 12.35 31.47
C ASN A 70 9.31 10.97 30.83
N VAL A 71 9.14 10.91 29.53
CA VAL A 71 9.24 9.68 28.74
C VAL A 71 10.70 9.34 28.54
N ASN A 72 11.06 8.07 28.70
CA ASN A 72 12.43 7.63 28.53
C ASN A 72 12.53 6.31 27.74
N TYR A 73 13.56 6.24 26.90
CA TYR A 73 13.94 5.06 26.15
C TYR A 73 15.36 4.68 26.48
N ARG A 74 15.62 3.38 26.59
CA ARG A 74 16.94 2.86 26.90
C ARG A 74 17.19 1.56 26.16
N TYR A 75 18.38 1.43 25.65
CA TYR A 75 18.95 0.20 25.16
C TYR A 75 20.07 -0.25 26.09
N GLY A 76 20.19 -1.55 26.32
CA GLY A 76 21.28 -2.16 27.04
C GLY A 76 21.59 -3.54 26.50
N ASN A 77 22.87 -3.89 26.45
CA ASN A 77 23.33 -5.20 26.06
C ASN A 77 24.17 -5.83 27.19
N ASN A 78 23.58 -6.85 27.81
CA ASN A 78 24.25 -7.70 28.82
C ASN A 78 24.31 -9.15 28.35
N GLY A 79 24.82 -9.36 27.12
CA GLY A 79 24.78 -10.65 26.42
C GLY A 79 23.50 -10.94 25.64
N ARG A 80 22.47 -10.10 25.84
CA ARG A 80 21.24 -10.04 25.03
C ARG A 80 20.79 -8.59 24.91
N ASP A 81 20.27 -8.21 23.75
CA ASP A 81 19.69 -6.91 23.54
C ASP A 81 18.45 -6.72 24.40
N SER A 82 18.37 -5.59 25.07
CA SER A 82 17.29 -5.22 25.97
C SER A 82 16.84 -3.80 25.67
N TYR A 83 15.56 -3.66 25.35
CA TYR A 83 14.92 -2.39 25.05
C TYR A 83 13.91 -2.05 26.13
N ARG A 84 13.93 -0.80 26.61
CA ARG A 84 13.00 -0.31 27.63
C ARG A 84 12.35 0.97 27.16
N ALA A 85 11.03 1.01 27.30
CA ALA A 85 10.22 2.22 27.17
C ALA A 85 9.51 2.44 28.50
N GLY A 86 9.52 3.64 28.99
CA GLY A 86 8.88 3.96 30.24
C GLY A 86 8.65 5.45 30.41
N TYR A 87 7.95 5.81 31.45
CA TYR A 87 7.81 7.21 31.85
C TYR A 87 7.97 7.35 33.35
N VAL A 88 8.42 8.53 33.76
CA VAL A 88 8.51 8.94 35.16
C VAL A 88 7.57 10.13 35.36
N GLY A 89 6.64 10.01 36.30
CA GLY A 89 5.75 11.08 36.69
C GLY A 89 6.41 12.15 37.50
N GLN A 90 5.63 13.10 37.96
CA GLN A 90 6.08 14.15 38.85
C GLN A 90 6.44 13.59 40.26
N ILE A 91 7.24 14.34 40.96
CA ILE A 91 7.56 14.03 42.38
C ILE A 91 6.40 14.54 43.25
N TYR A 92 5.76 13.64 43.95
CA TYR A 92 4.68 13.94 44.88
C TYR A 92 5.19 13.79 46.31
N LYS A 93 4.80 14.70 47.20
CA LYS A 93 5.03 14.60 48.61
C LYS A 93 3.74 14.13 49.29
N VAL A 94 3.74 12.94 49.83
CA VAL A 94 2.60 12.37 50.58
C VAL A 94 2.89 12.51 52.06
N SER A 95 2.04 13.23 52.78
CA SER A 95 2.18 13.44 54.23
C SER A 95 1.63 12.21 54.99
N SER A 96 2.03 12.10 56.27
CA SER A 96 1.55 11.00 57.09
C SER A 96 0.02 11.00 57.24
N GLY A 97 -0.65 9.88 56.86
CA GLY A 97 -2.09 9.75 56.85
C GLY A 97 -2.81 10.16 55.56
N GLU A 98 -2.08 10.68 54.56
CA GLU A 98 -2.59 10.98 53.24
C GLU A 98 -2.35 9.81 52.27
N SER A 99 -3.15 9.70 51.23
CA SER A 99 -2.99 8.77 50.14
C SER A 99 -2.91 9.51 48.84
N LEU A 100 -2.08 9.04 47.92
CA LEU A 100 -2.01 9.49 46.51
C LEU A 100 -2.43 8.33 45.65
N GLU A 101 -3.41 8.58 44.79
CA GLU A 101 -3.80 7.65 43.75
C GLU A 101 -3.11 8.06 42.43
N TYR A 102 -2.39 7.14 41.83
CA TYR A 102 -1.67 7.36 40.58
C TYR A 102 -2.16 6.36 39.54
N GLY A 103 -2.81 6.85 38.49
CA GLY A 103 -3.46 6.07 37.46
C GLY A 103 -2.65 5.97 36.17
N GLY A 104 -2.95 4.95 35.39
CA GLY A 104 -2.44 4.73 34.05
C GLY A 104 -3.04 3.46 33.45
N LYS A 105 -2.98 3.32 32.14
CA LYS A 105 -3.49 2.13 31.45
C LYS A 105 -2.35 1.46 30.71
N LEU A 106 -2.45 0.14 30.58
CA LEU A 106 -1.56 -0.69 29.76
C LEU A 106 -2.38 -1.35 28.66
N PHE A 107 -1.99 -1.14 27.43
CA PHE A 107 -2.48 -1.89 26.30
C PHE A 107 -1.46 -2.95 25.89
N VAL A 108 -1.89 -4.20 25.73
CA VAL A 108 -1.09 -5.27 25.13
C VAL A 108 -2.02 -6.09 24.24
N GLY A 109 -1.79 -6.04 22.93
CA GLY A 109 -2.70 -6.72 22.03
C GLY A 109 -2.44 -6.47 20.56
N ALA A 110 -3.34 -7.03 19.75
CA ALA A 110 -3.34 -6.85 18.32
C ALA A 110 -3.82 -5.44 17.93
N LYS A 111 -3.18 -4.85 16.93
CA LYS A 111 -3.54 -3.53 16.39
C LYS A 111 -4.76 -3.59 15.48
N LYS A 112 -5.91 -4.00 16.04
CA LYS A 112 -7.18 -4.02 15.31
C LYS A 112 -7.76 -2.62 15.20
N LEU A 113 -8.04 -2.18 13.97
CA LEU A 113 -8.53 -0.83 13.69
C LEU A 113 -9.76 -0.46 14.53
N ASN A 114 -10.75 -1.34 14.57
CA ASN A 114 -11.98 -1.10 15.33
C ASN A 114 -11.76 -1.00 16.84
N VAL A 115 -10.79 -1.75 17.39
CA VAL A 115 -10.46 -1.74 18.83
C VAL A 115 -9.73 -0.45 19.17
N LEU A 116 -8.71 -0.07 18.37
CA LEU A 116 -7.93 1.13 18.59
C LEU A 116 -8.80 2.39 18.43
N SER A 117 -9.70 2.42 17.43
CA SER A 117 -10.65 3.49 17.23
C SER A 117 -11.63 3.62 18.40
N ALA A 118 -12.12 2.48 18.92
CA ALA A 118 -13.00 2.51 20.09
C ALA A 118 -12.29 3.02 21.36
N TYR A 119 -11.00 2.77 21.51
CA TYR A 119 -10.21 3.29 22.64
C TYR A 119 -9.88 4.76 22.49
N ASP A 120 -9.65 5.23 21.28
CA ASP A 120 -9.52 6.65 20.97
C ASP A 120 -10.79 7.42 21.40
N GLU A 121 -11.96 6.93 21.01
CA GLU A 121 -13.24 7.58 21.32
C GLU A 121 -13.67 7.40 22.80
N LYS A 122 -13.64 6.17 23.34
CA LYS A 122 -14.22 5.85 24.66
C LYS A 122 -13.29 6.14 25.83
N LEU A 123 -12.00 6.01 25.64
CA LEU A 123 -10.98 6.19 26.68
C LEU A 123 -10.20 7.50 26.49
N SER A 124 -10.55 8.29 25.46
CA SER A 124 -9.86 9.55 25.11
C SER A 124 -8.36 9.40 24.95
N ILE A 125 -7.92 8.28 24.34
CA ILE A 125 -6.51 8.04 24.03
C ILE A 125 -6.24 8.69 22.67
N PRO A 126 -5.50 9.79 22.59
CA PRO A 126 -5.41 10.58 21.36
C PRO A 126 -4.74 9.78 20.24
N ARG A 127 -5.36 9.81 19.04
CA ARG A 127 -4.81 9.24 17.81
C ARG A 127 -4.27 7.81 17.97
N PHE A 128 -4.93 6.97 18.77
CA PHE A 128 -4.43 5.63 19.07
C PHE A 128 -4.40 4.71 17.83
N THR A 129 -5.19 5.03 16.81
CA THR A 129 -5.14 4.37 15.50
C THR A 129 -3.84 4.62 14.74
N ASP A 130 -3.04 5.63 15.13
CA ASP A 130 -1.72 5.89 14.54
C ASP A 130 -0.66 4.87 15.00
N ALA A 131 -0.99 4.01 15.95
CA ALA A 131 -0.20 2.81 16.26
C ALA A 131 -0.10 1.81 15.10
N ILE A 132 -1.05 1.86 14.15
CA ILE A 132 -0.95 1.15 12.87
C ILE A 132 -0.08 1.98 11.94
N ASP A 133 0.97 1.38 11.39
CA ASP A 133 1.86 2.05 10.45
C ASP A 133 1.17 2.27 9.09
N TRP A 134 0.52 3.42 8.94
CA TRP A 134 -0.19 3.80 7.71
C TRP A 134 0.73 4.22 6.55
N GLY A 135 2.02 4.43 6.82
CA GLY A 135 3.03 4.88 5.85
C GLY A 135 2.84 6.32 5.36
N TRP A 136 3.59 6.69 4.34
CA TRP A 136 3.64 8.06 3.80
C TRP A 136 2.31 8.57 3.24
N PHE A 137 1.47 7.65 2.73
CA PHE A 137 0.15 7.98 2.19
C PHE A 137 -0.97 7.77 3.21
N SER A 138 -0.72 8.04 4.51
CA SER A 138 -1.68 7.83 5.60
C SER A 138 -3.03 8.47 5.33
N PHE A 139 -3.05 9.67 4.70
CA PHE A 139 -4.26 10.38 4.28
C PHE A 139 -5.13 9.59 3.28
N LEU A 140 -4.53 8.62 2.56
CA LEU A 140 -5.24 7.73 1.63
C LEU A 140 -5.37 6.32 2.22
N THR A 141 -4.34 5.81 2.90
CA THR A 141 -4.30 4.46 3.47
C THR A 141 -5.38 4.26 4.55
N LYS A 142 -5.56 5.25 5.45
CA LYS A 142 -6.63 5.21 6.46
C LYS A 142 -8.03 5.12 5.84
N PRO A 143 -8.46 6.02 4.94
CA PRO A 143 -9.76 5.91 4.26
C PRO A 143 -9.94 4.59 3.50
N VAL A 144 -8.89 4.08 2.85
CA VAL A 144 -8.92 2.78 2.16
C VAL A 144 -9.19 1.66 3.13
N SER A 145 -8.50 1.64 4.28
CA SER A 145 -8.72 0.64 5.32
C SER A 145 -10.14 0.69 5.89
N TYR A 146 -10.64 1.88 6.21
CA TYR A 146 -12.03 2.05 6.67
C TYR A 146 -13.05 1.59 5.63
N ALA A 147 -12.85 1.92 4.36
CA ALA A 147 -13.74 1.53 3.28
C ALA A 147 -13.77 -0.01 3.09
N ILE A 148 -12.61 -0.66 3.11
CA ILE A 148 -12.53 -2.13 3.00
C ILE A 148 -13.20 -2.81 4.20
N ASN A 149 -12.96 -2.32 5.43
CA ASN A 149 -13.62 -2.86 6.62
C ASN A 149 -15.14 -2.65 6.59
N TRP A 150 -15.60 -1.50 6.06
CA TRP A 150 -17.02 -1.25 5.87
C TRP A 150 -17.65 -2.25 4.88
N PHE A 151 -17.02 -2.48 3.71
CA PHE A 151 -17.48 -3.50 2.78
C PHE A 151 -17.42 -4.91 3.36
N PHE A 152 -16.40 -5.21 4.17
CA PHE A 152 -16.29 -6.49 4.86
C PHE A 152 -17.45 -6.72 5.81
N GLY A 153 -17.92 -5.69 6.52
CA GLY A 153 -19.09 -5.76 7.41
C GLY A 153 -20.37 -6.23 6.71
N TYR A 154 -20.51 -5.98 5.39
CA TYR A 154 -21.65 -6.48 4.60
C TYR A 154 -21.36 -7.81 3.90
N ALA A 155 -20.15 -7.97 3.37
CA ALA A 155 -19.81 -9.14 2.55
C ALA A 155 -19.36 -10.36 3.37
N GLY A 156 -18.87 -10.17 4.60
CA GLY A 156 -18.31 -11.21 5.43
C GLY A 156 -17.03 -11.87 4.86
N ASN A 157 -16.47 -11.29 3.79
CA ASN A 157 -15.29 -11.82 3.08
C ASN A 157 -14.42 -10.67 2.57
N PHE A 158 -13.13 -10.66 2.94
CA PHE A 158 -12.21 -9.59 2.56
C PHE A 158 -11.92 -9.55 1.07
N GLY A 159 -11.89 -10.68 0.37
CA GLY A 159 -11.71 -10.69 -1.08
C GLY A 159 -12.88 -10.00 -1.80
N LEU A 160 -14.12 -10.24 -1.36
CA LEU A 160 -15.29 -9.51 -1.86
C LEU A 160 -15.23 -8.03 -1.49
N ALA A 161 -14.75 -7.68 -0.30
CA ALA A 161 -14.57 -6.30 0.11
C ALA A 161 -13.55 -5.57 -0.78
N ILE A 162 -12.43 -6.21 -1.13
CA ILE A 162 -11.43 -5.68 -2.07
C ILE A 162 -12.06 -5.47 -3.47
N ILE A 163 -12.86 -6.42 -3.95
CA ILE A 163 -13.56 -6.30 -5.24
C ILE A 163 -14.54 -5.13 -5.21
N ALA A 164 -15.37 -5.02 -4.18
CA ALA A 164 -16.34 -3.94 -4.01
C ALA A 164 -15.63 -2.56 -3.92
N PHE A 165 -14.55 -2.48 -3.16
CA PHE A 165 -13.71 -1.29 -3.10
C PHE A 165 -13.13 -0.94 -4.48
N THR A 166 -12.66 -1.92 -5.24
CA THR A 166 -12.11 -1.70 -6.59
C THR A 166 -13.19 -1.14 -7.53
N ILE A 167 -14.41 -1.66 -7.46
CA ILE A 167 -15.55 -1.15 -8.22
C ILE A 167 -15.86 0.30 -7.82
N LEU A 168 -15.93 0.60 -6.53
CA LEU A 168 -16.16 1.95 -6.02
C LEU A 168 -15.11 2.93 -6.54
N MET A 169 -13.82 2.58 -6.44
CA MET A 169 -12.73 3.41 -6.94
C MET A 169 -12.82 3.64 -8.44
N ARG A 170 -13.22 2.62 -9.21
CA ARG A 170 -13.45 2.75 -10.64
C ARG A 170 -14.61 3.67 -10.98
N LEU A 171 -15.67 3.68 -10.18
CA LEU A 171 -16.79 4.60 -10.34
C LEU A 171 -16.39 6.04 -10.03
N ILE A 172 -15.66 6.27 -8.95
CA ILE A 172 -15.14 7.61 -8.58
C ILE A 172 -14.19 8.15 -9.66
N LEU A 173 -13.30 7.30 -10.18
CA LEU A 173 -12.34 7.68 -11.21
C LEU A 173 -12.89 7.58 -12.65
N PHE A 174 -14.18 7.27 -12.82
CA PHE A 174 -14.80 7.10 -14.13
C PHE A 174 -14.63 8.33 -15.04
N PRO A 175 -14.86 9.58 -14.59
CA PRO A 175 -14.70 10.76 -15.45
C PRO A 175 -13.26 10.90 -15.98
N LEU A 176 -12.28 10.64 -15.13
CA LEU A 176 -10.85 10.68 -15.48
C LEU A 176 -10.49 9.59 -16.51
N ALA A 177 -10.95 8.36 -16.26
CA ALA A 177 -10.76 7.24 -17.16
C ALA A 177 -11.42 7.49 -18.51
N GLN A 178 -12.64 8.06 -18.53
CA GLN A 178 -13.33 8.42 -19.76
C GLN A 178 -12.55 9.44 -20.60
N ALA A 179 -12.02 10.49 -19.98
CA ALA A 179 -11.20 11.49 -20.67
C ALA A 179 -9.92 10.85 -21.27
N SER A 180 -9.26 9.98 -20.51
CA SER A 180 -8.08 9.25 -20.96
C SER A 180 -8.40 8.31 -22.14
N PHE A 181 -9.39 7.43 -22.02
CA PHE A 181 -9.75 6.50 -23.09
C PHE A 181 -10.24 7.21 -24.35
N LYS A 182 -10.90 8.36 -24.22
CA LYS A 182 -11.26 9.21 -25.37
C LYS A 182 -10.02 9.75 -26.07
N SER A 183 -9.01 10.21 -25.34
CA SER A 183 -7.73 10.65 -25.90
C SER A 183 -6.98 9.49 -26.57
N MET A 184 -6.92 8.34 -25.93
CA MET A 184 -6.30 7.12 -26.48
C MET A 184 -6.99 6.66 -27.77
N ALA A 185 -8.32 6.73 -27.84
CA ALA A 185 -9.07 6.40 -29.06
C ALA A 185 -8.74 7.37 -30.22
N LYS A 186 -8.55 8.67 -29.93
CA LYS A 186 -8.06 9.64 -30.94
C LYS A 186 -6.65 9.28 -31.42
N MET A 187 -5.72 9.01 -30.50
CA MET A 187 -4.36 8.60 -30.86
C MET A 187 -4.33 7.32 -31.71
N LYS A 188 -5.22 6.36 -31.43
CA LYS A 188 -5.34 5.14 -32.23
C LYS A 188 -5.75 5.43 -33.67
N LYS A 189 -6.63 6.43 -33.92
CA LYS A 189 -7.01 6.87 -35.27
C LYS A 189 -5.83 7.54 -36.01
N LEU A 190 -4.90 8.16 -35.29
CA LEU A 190 -3.73 8.83 -35.87
C LEU A 190 -2.56 7.88 -36.14
N GLN A 191 -2.66 6.61 -35.78
CA GLN A 191 -1.58 5.62 -36.01
C GLN A 191 -1.06 5.57 -37.46
N PRO A 192 -1.91 5.57 -38.51
CA PRO A 192 -1.43 5.56 -39.89
C PRO A 192 -0.61 6.82 -40.23
N ASP A 193 -1.03 7.99 -39.76
CA ASP A 193 -0.30 9.26 -40.00
C ASP A 193 1.03 9.28 -39.23
N MET A 194 1.05 8.74 -37.99
CA MET A 194 2.28 8.56 -37.22
C MET A 194 3.26 7.63 -37.94
N GLN A 195 2.76 6.58 -38.58
CA GLN A 195 3.59 5.65 -39.33
C GLN A 195 4.18 6.31 -40.58
N ARG A 196 3.40 7.09 -41.31
CA ARG A 196 3.89 7.91 -42.43
C ARG A 196 4.99 8.90 -41.99
N LEU A 197 4.83 9.57 -40.85
CA LEU A 197 5.85 10.46 -40.32
C LEU A 197 7.15 9.73 -40.01
N LYS A 198 7.12 8.51 -39.48
CA LYS A 198 8.32 7.67 -39.26
C LYS A 198 9.02 7.30 -40.57
N GLU A 199 8.26 6.98 -41.61
CA GLU A 199 8.78 6.64 -42.92
C GLU A 199 9.37 7.88 -43.63
N THR A 200 8.81 9.07 -43.37
CA THR A 200 9.28 10.34 -43.96
C THR A 200 10.57 10.84 -43.30
N TYR A 201 10.76 10.60 -41.98
CA TYR A 201 11.89 11.09 -41.22
C TYR A 201 12.67 9.96 -40.51
N PRO A 202 13.19 8.94 -41.22
CA PRO A 202 13.80 7.76 -40.60
C PRO A 202 15.08 8.06 -39.83
N ASN A 203 15.85 9.08 -40.27
CA ASN A 203 17.15 9.46 -39.72
C ASN A 203 17.11 10.76 -38.90
N ASP A 204 16.02 11.50 -38.92
CA ASP A 204 15.87 12.78 -38.22
C ASP A 204 14.82 12.64 -37.09
N ARG A 205 15.29 12.11 -35.96
CA ARG A 205 14.42 11.90 -34.78
C ARG A 205 13.86 13.22 -34.24
N GLN A 206 14.63 14.32 -34.33
CA GLN A 206 14.21 15.61 -33.78
C GLN A 206 13.04 16.17 -34.58
N LYS A 207 13.17 16.17 -35.92
CA LYS A 207 12.11 16.63 -36.80
C LYS A 207 10.89 15.75 -36.77
N MET A 208 11.07 14.41 -36.71
CA MET A 208 9.98 13.46 -36.52
C MET A 208 9.19 13.77 -35.24
N GLN A 209 9.87 14.08 -34.13
CA GLN A 209 9.22 14.38 -32.85
C GLN A 209 8.47 15.72 -32.88
N GLN A 210 9.04 16.74 -33.57
CA GLN A 210 8.36 18.03 -33.78
C GLN A 210 7.07 17.86 -34.59
N GLU A 211 7.14 17.17 -35.73
CA GLU A 211 5.96 16.90 -36.57
C GLU A 211 4.91 16.03 -35.88
N LEU A 212 5.34 15.07 -35.07
CA LEU A 212 4.45 14.27 -34.25
C LEU A 212 3.69 15.12 -33.23
N MET A 213 4.38 16.03 -32.54
CA MET A 213 3.76 16.97 -31.60
C MET A 213 2.82 17.95 -32.31
N ALA A 214 3.18 18.42 -33.50
CA ALA A 214 2.33 19.26 -34.34
C ALA A 214 1.06 18.51 -34.77
N LEU A 215 1.17 17.23 -35.15
CA LEU A 215 0.06 16.36 -35.49
C LEU A 215 -0.89 16.22 -34.30
N TYR A 216 -0.36 15.90 -33.10
CA TYR A 216 -1.18 15.78 -31.88
C TYR A 216 -1.92 17.08 -31.54
N LYS A 217 -1.24 18.22 -31.66
CA LYS A 217 -1.83 19.54 -31.40
C LYS A 217 -2.94 19.85 -32.40
N ARG A 218 -2.73 19.58 -33.69
CA ARG A 218 -3.72 19.81 -34.76
C ARG A 218 -4.99 18.98 -34.56
N GLU A 219 -4.84 17.69 -34.19
CA GLU A 219 -5.94 16.76 -34.01
C GLU A 219 -6.55 16.80 -32.59
N GLY A 220 -6.01 17.67 -31.70
CA GLY A 220 -6.47 17.79 -30.33
C GLY A 220 -6.34 16.47 -29.53
N ALA A 221 -5.29 15.70 -29.83
CA ALA A 221 -4.94 14.48 -29.11
C ALA A 221 -3.86 14.79 -28.07
N ASN A 222 -4.07 14.38 -26.82
CA ASN A 222 -3.10 14.59 -25.75
C ASN A 222 -2.43 13.27 -25.39
N PRO A 223 -1.14 13.06 -25.71
CA PRO A 223 -0.45 11.81 -25.38
C PRO A 223 -0.29 11.58 -23.87
N VAL A 224 -0.20 12.65 -23.07
CA VAL A 224 -0.08 12.56 -21.62
C VAL A 224 -1.38 12.08 -20.97
N ALA A 225 -2.52 12.35 -21.58
CA ALA A 225 -3.80 11.88 -21.05
C ALA A 225 -3.89 10.34 -21.00
N GLY A 226 -3.13 9.62 -21.83
CA GLY A 226 -3.09 8.15 -21.84
C GLY A 226 -2.43 7.55 -20.60
N CYS A 227 -1.44 8.21 -20.01
CA CYS A 227 -0.75 7.73 -18.81
C CYS A 227 -1.38 8.22 -17.50
N LEU A 228 -2.29 9.19 -17.53
CA LEU A 228 -2.89 9.80 -16.34
C LEU A 228 -3.58 8.79 -15.41
N PRO A 229 -4.33 7.77 -15.90
CA PRO A 229 -4.90 6.74 -15.02
C PRO A 229 -3.84 5.95 -14.24
N ILE A 230 -2.68 5.69 -14.84
CA ILE A 230 -1.58 4.98 -14.18
C ILE A 230 -1.02 5.81 -13.04
N LEU A 231 -0.80 7.12 -13.25
CA LEU A 231 -0.29 8.03 -12.22
C LEU A 231 -1.22 8.11 -11.01
N VAL A 232 -2.53 8.14 -11.21
CA VAL A 232 -3.51 8.12 -10.12
C VAL A 232 -3.61 6.74 -9.47
N GLN A 233 -3.38 5.67 -10.23
CA GLN A 233 -3.43 4.29 -9.76
C GLN A 233 -2.30 3.97 -8.78
N ILE A 234 -1.10 4.56 -8.95
CA ILE A 234 0.07 4.28 -8.12
C ILE A 234 -0.18 4.56 -6.62
N PRO A 235 -0.66 5.74 -6.19
CA PRO A 235 -0.97 5.98 -4.78
C PRO A 235 -2.03 5.04 -4.21
N ILE A 236 -3.06 4.70 -5.01
CA ILE A 236 -4.12 3.76 -4.61
C ILE A 236 -3.54 2.36 -4.39
N PHE A 237 -2.67 1.92 -5.31
CA PHE A 237 -1.98 0.64 -5.20
C PHE A 237 -1.11 0.56 -3.95
N PHE A 238 -0.27 1.57 -3.71
CA PHE A 238 0.57 1.60 -2.50
C PHE A 238 -0.25 1.66 -1.22
N SER A 239 -1.35 2.40 -1.20
CA SER A 239 -2.25 2.45 -0.05
C SER A 239 -2.90 1.09 0.22
N LEU A 240 -3.40 0.43 -0.82
CA LEU A 240 -3.98 -0.91 -0.69
C LEU A 240 -2.93 -1.95 -0.27
N TYR A 241 -1.73 -1.90 -0.89
CA TYR A 241 -0.61 -2.75 -0.49
C TYR A 241 -0.31 -2.58 1.00
N LYS A 242 -0.21 -1.34 1.47
CA LYS A 242 0.04 -1.03 2.87
C LYS A 242 -1.08 -1.58 3.77
N VAL A 243 -2.36 -1.37 3.43
CA VAL A 243 -3.49 -1.92 4.18
C VAL A 243 -3.41 -3.45 4.27
N LEU A 244 -3.20 -4.15 3.15
CA LEU A 244 -3.08 -5.61 3.13
C LEU A 244 -1.89 -6.13 3.94
N PHE A 245 -0.83 -5.33 4.05
CA PHE A 245 0.39 -5.73 4.73
C PHE A 245 0.36 -5.48 6.25
N VAL A 246 -0.25 -4.37 6.69
CA VAL A 246 -0.16 -3.94 8.10
C VAL A 246 -1.42 -4.26 8.93
N THR A 247 -2.56 -4.54 8.30
CA THR A 247 -3.80 -4.81 9.05
C THR A 247 -3.91 -6.29 9.42
N ILE A 248 -4.07 -6.55 10.71
CA ILE A 248 -4.22 -7.92 11.22
C ILE A 248 -5.52 -8.59 10.74
N GLU A 249 -6.53 -7.80 10.40
CA GLU A 249 -7.80 -8.28 9.89
C GLU A 249 -7.66 -9.02 8.55
N MET A 250 -6.61 -8.71 7.78
CA MET A 250 -6.30 -9.37 6.50
C MET A 250 -5.45 -10.62 6.66
N TYR A 251 -4.81 -10.80 7.83
CA TYR A 251 -3.94 -11.93 8.10
C TYR A 251 -4.74 -13.23 8.16
N HIS A 252 -4.37 -14.20 7.32
CA HIS A 252 -5.08 -15.47 7.13
C HIS A 252 -6.57 -15.33 6.72
N ALA A 253 -6.95 -14.17 6.14
CA ALA A 253 -8.30 -13.99 5.64
C ALA A 253 -8.54 -14.85 4.39
N PRO A 254 -9.53 -15.78 4.40
CA PRO A 254 -9.80 -16.64 3.25
C PRO A 254 -10.57 -15.91 2.15
N PHE A 255 -10.38 -16.40 0.93
CA PHE A 255 -11.22 -16.09 -0.22
C PHE A 255 -11.87 -17.37 -0.76
N TYR A 256 -12.43 -17.33 -1.95
CA TYR A 256 -13.05 -18.49 -2.58
C TYR A 256 -12.03 -19.35 -3.34
N GLY A 257 -12.39 -20.63 -3.55
CA GLY A 257 -11.59 -21.59 -4.30
C GLY A 257 -10.33 -21.98 -3.55
N TRP A 258 -9.19 -21.82 -4.16
CA TRP A 258 -7.89 -22.25 -3.63
C TRP A 258 -7.17 -21.17 -2.79
N ILE A 259 -7.69 -19.96 -2.75
CA ILE A 259 -7.07 -18.87 -1.99
C ILE A 259 -7.56 -18.94 -0.55
N HIS A 260 -6.74 -19.53 0.33
CA HIS A 260 -7.04 -19.68 1.76
C HIS A 260 -6.50 -18.55 2.61
N ASP A 261 -5.59 -17.73 2.06
CA ASP A 261 -4.98 -16.59 2.73
C ASP A 261 -4.73 -15.45 1.74
N LEU A 262 -5.46 -14.35 1.89
CA LEU A 262 -5.29 -13.16 1.07
C LEU A 262 -4.01 -12.38 1.39
N SER A 263 -3.40 -12.61 2.55
CA SER A 263 -2.15 -11.96 2.97
C SER A 263 -0.89 -12.70 2.50
N ALA A 264 -1.03 -13.95 2.04
CA ALA A 264 0.04 -14.77 1.50
C ALA A 264 0.02 -14.81 -0.04
N PRO A 265 1.13 -15.19 -0.70
CA PRO A 265 1.13 -15.47 -2.14
C PRO A 265 0.18 -16.59 -2.53
N ASP A 266 -0.19 -16.65 -3.81
CA ASP A 266 -1.06 -17.71 -4.36
C ASP A 266 -0.40 -19.09 -4.18
N PRO A 267 -1.05 -20.06 -3.52
CA PRO A 267 -0.46 -21.36 -3.21
C PRO A 267 -0.40 -22.34 -4.39
N LEU A 268 -1.16 -22.10 -5.48
CA LEU A 268 -1.22 -22.99 -6.63
C LEU A 268 -0.19 -22.61 -7.70
N GLY A 269 1.08 -22.99 -7.47
CA GLY A 269 2.18 -22.68 -8.35
C GLY A 269 2.25 -23.53 -9.62
N LEU A 270 2.92 -23.02 -10.65
CA LEU A 270 3.18 -23.70 -11.91
C LEU A 270 4.05 -24.95 -11.73
N MET A 271 5.03 -24.90 -10.81
CA MET A 271 5.95 -26.02 -10.56
C MET A 271 5.28 -27.21 -9.91
N THR A 272 4.22 -26.99 -9.16
CA THR A 272 3.36 -28.04 -8.59
C THR A 272 2.26 -28.49 -9.55
N VAL A 273 2.31 -28.03 -10.82
CA VAL A 273 1.24 -28.23 -11.82
C VAL A 273 -0.10 -27.81 -11.20
N PHE A 274 -0.12 -26.63 -10.59
CA PHE A 274 -1.28 -26.05 -9.89
C PHE A 274 -1.83 -26.96 -8.76
N GLY A 275 -0.93 -27.55 -7.99
CA GLY A 275 -1.28 -28.40 -6.85
C GLY A 275 -1.59 -29.85 -7.19
N LEU A 276 -1.46 -30.27 -8.45
CA LEU A 276 -1.68 -31.66 -8.88
C LEU A 276 -0.50 -32.58 -8.49
N VAL A 277 0.70 -32.05 -8.41
CA VAL A 277 1.90 -32.80 -8.02
C VAL A 277 2.35 -32.33 -6.62
N PRO A 278 2.25 -33.19 -5.60
CA PRO A 278 2.67 -32.88 -4.24
C PRO A 278 4.19 -33.07 -4.10
N TRP A 279 4.97 -32.07 -4.47
CA TRP A 279 6.40 -32.03 -4.23
C TRP A 279 6.85 -30.70 -3.66
N ASP A 280 7.89 -30.71 -2.85
CA ASP A 280 8.46 -29.50 -2.30
C ASP A 280 9.30 -28.80 -3.37
N VAL A 281 8.87 -27.63 -3.81
CA VAL A 281 9.57 -26.83 -4.82
C VAL A 281 10.88 -26.31 -4.22
N PRO A 282 12.05 -26.67 -4.80
CA PRO A 282 13.33 -26.17 -4.33
C PRO A 282 13.38 -24.64 -4.34
N PRO A 283 14.07 -23.98 -3.37
CA PRO A 283 14.12 -22.51 -3.27
C PRO A 283 14.58 -21.81 -4.56
N LEU A 284 15.45 -22.45 -5.34
CA LEU A 284 15.91 -21.91 -6.63
C LEU A 284 14.79 -21.86 -7.68
N LEU A 285 13.85 -22.81 -7.65
CA LEU A 285 12.73 -22.89 -8.59
C LEU A 285 11.49 -22.13 -8.08
N SER A 286 11.43 -21.77 -6.79
CA SER A 286 10.32 -21.00 -6.22
C SER A 286 10.16 -19.62 -6.88
N ILE A 287 11.23 -19.07 -7.47
CA ILE A 287 11.20 -17.78 -8.19
C ILE A 287 10.30 -17.86 -9.45
N ILE A 288 10.24 -19.05 -10.07
CA ILE A 288 9.43 -19.30 -11.28
C ILE A 288 8.13 -20.05 -10.97
N ASP A 289 7.87 -20.32 -9.69
CA ASP A 289 6.63 -20.96 -9.24
C ASP A 289 5.49 -19.93 -9.15
N ILE A 290 4.96 -19.58 -10.32
CA ILE A 290 3.95 -18.53 -10.48
C ILE A 290 2.58 -19.15 -10.26
N GLY A 291 1.80 -18.54 -9.35
CA GLY A 291 0.43 -18.92 -9.05
C GLY A 291 -0.56 -18.64 -10.19
N ILE A 292 -1.76 -19.22 -10.10
CA ILE A 292 -2.84 -19.03 -11.08
C ILE A 292 -3.28 -17.56 -11.13
N LEU A 293 -3.43 -16.93 -9.97
CA LEU A 293 -3.93 -15.54 -9.90
C LEU A 293 -2.95 -14.53 -10.54
N PRO A 294 -1.63 -14.59 -10.31
CA PRO A 294 -0.66 -13.81 -11.07
C PRO A 294 -0.69 -14.06 -12.58
N ILE A 295 -0.94 -15.29 -13.03
CA ILE A 295 -1.08 -15.61 -14.46
C ILE A 295 -2.34 -14.92 -15.03
N ILE A 296 -3.48 -14.99 -14.34
CA ILE A 296 -4.70 -14.26 -14.72
C ILE A 296 -4.45 -12.76 -14.78
N MET A 297 -3.74 -12.21 -13.81
CA MET A 297 -3.35 -10.81 -13.77
C MET A 297 -2.49 -10.43 -14.98
N GLY A 298 -1.45 -11.20 -15.28
CA GLY A 298 -0.58 -10.97 -16.42
C GLY A 298 -1.31 -11.05 -17.76
N PHE A 299 -2.20 -12.03 -17.91
CA PHE A 299 -3.05 -12.17 -19.09
C PHE A 299 -4.00 -10.98 -19.27
N THR A 300 -4.68 -10.56 -18.21
CA THR A 300 -5.57 -9.38 -18.26
C THR A 300 -4.80 -8.10 -18.54
N MET A 301 -3.58 -7.95 -17.99
CA MET A 301 -2.70 -6.83 -18.28
C MET A 301 -2.23 -6.81 -19.73
N TRP A 302 -1.87 -7.96 -20.28
CA TRP A 302 -1.52 -8.11 -21.70
C TRP A 302 -2.72 -7.77 -22.60
N LEU A 303 -3.92 -8.26 -22.26
CA LEU A 303 -5.14 -7.95 -23.02
C LEU A 303 -5.46 -6.45 -22.99
N GLN A 304 -5.35 -5.81 -21.82
CA GLN A 304 -5.54 -4.37 -21.69
C GLN A 304 -4.54 -3.59 -22.54
N GLN A 305 -3.30 -4.03 -22.59
CA GLN A 305 -2.26 -3.40 -23.40
C GLN A 305 -2.55 -3.48 -24.90
N LYS A 306 -3.13 -4.58 -25.38
CA LYS A 306 -3.56 -4.74 -26.79
C LYS A 306 -4.66 -3.76 -27.19
N LEU A 307 -5.45 -3.26 -26.24
CA LEU A 307 -6.46 -2.25 -26.49
C LEU A 307 -5.88 -0.84 -26.61
N ASN A 308 -4.71 -0.61 -26.05
CA ASN A 308 -4.03 0.69 -26.07
C ASN A 308 -3.38 0.97 -27.44
N PRO A 309 -3.24 2.25 -27.85
CA PRO A 309 -2.47 2.61 -29.04
C PRO A 309 -1.00 2.23 -28.86
N ALA A 310 -0.38 1.75 -29.94
CA ALA A 310 1.04 1.44 -29.91
C ALA A 310 1.87 2.74 -29.73
N PRO A 311 2.92 2.72 -28.88
CA PRO A 311 3.84 3.85 -28.75
C PRO A 311 4.50 4.22 -30.06
N ALA A 312 4.80 5.51 -30.23
CA ALA A 312 5.50 5.98 -31.41
C ALA A 312 6.96 5.48 -31.49
N ASP A 313 7.64 5.40 -30.35
CA ASP A 313 9.03 4.91 -30.26
C ASP A 313 9.06 3.38 -30.22
N PRO A 314 9.84 2.70 -31.09
CA PRO A 314 9.99 1.25 -31.11
C PRO A 314 10.57 0.67 -29.80
N THR A 315 11.48 1.39 -29.17
CA THR A 315 12.08 0.97 -27.88
C THR A 315 11.05 0.97 -26.78
N GLN A 316 10.26 2.05 -26.70
CA GLN A 316 9.15 2.17 -25.77
C GLN A 316 8.09 1.07 -26.02
N ALA A 317 7.78 0.77 -27.28
CA ALA A 317 6.86 -0.32 -27.64
C ALA A 317 7.35 -1.69 -27.14
N ARG A 318 8.65 -1.98 -27.24
CA ARG A 318 9.25 -3.22 -26.72
C ARG A 318 9.20 -3.29 -25.20
N ILE A 319 9.53 -2.19 -24.51
CA ILE A 319 9.46 -2.11 -23.05
C ILE A 319 8.04 -2.37 -22.58
N PHE A 320 7.04 -1.69 -23.16
CA PHE A 320 5.64 -1.92 -22.81
C PHE A 320 5.20 -3.36 -23.10
N ALA A 321 5.63 -3.96 -24.21
CA ALA A 321 5.28 -5.36 -24.53
C ALA A 321 5.79 -6.36 -23.49
N LEU A 322 6.92 -6.08 -22.83
CA LEU A 322 7.50 -6.93 -21.79
C LEU A 322 6.88 -6.70 -20.40
N LEU A 323 6.32 -5.52 -20.14
CA LEU A 323 5.77 -5.17 -18.82
C LEU A 323 4.81 -6.19 -18.22
N PRO A 324 3.80 -6.74 -18.94
CA PRO A 324 2.90 -7.73 -18.37
C PRO A 324 3.64 -8.97 -17.84
N PHE A 325 4.66 -9.44 -18.56
CA PHE A 325 5.46 -10.58 -18.15
C PHE A 325 6.29 -10.25 -16.92
N VAL A 326 7.01 -9.12 -16.94
CA VAL A 326 7.81 -8.66 -15.78
C VAL A 326 6.94 -8.51 -14.54
N PHE A 327 5.77 -7.87 -14.66
CA PHE A 327 4.86 -7.71 -13.53
C PHE A 327 4.29 -9.03 -13.04
N THR A 328 4.02 -9.99 -13.92
CA THR A 328 3.57 -11.33 -13.52
C THR A 328 4.61 -12.01 -12.61
N PHE A 329 5.88 -11.97 -12.99
CA PHE A 329 6.96 -12.53 -12.17
C PHE A 329 7.16 -11.78 -10.86
N VAL A 330 7.22 -10.45 -10.91
CA VAL A 330 7.46 -9.63 -9.72
C VAL A 330 6.32 -9.77 -8.72
N LEU A 331 5.08 -9.75 -9.19
CA LEU A 331 3.91 -9.79 -8.31
C LEU A 331 3.47 -11.21 -7.93
N ALA A 332 4.09 -12.26 -8.48
CA ALA A 332 3.84 -13.64 -8.06
C ALA A 332 4.18 -13.87 -6.58
N GLY A 333 5.19 -13.18 -6.05
CA GLY A 333 5.58 -13.25 -4.64
C GLY A 333 4.79 -12.32 -3.71
N PHE A 334 3.80 -11.58 -4.22
CA PHE A 334 2.99 -10.67 -3.41
C PHE A 334 1.72 -11.34 -2.88
N ALA A 335 1.15 -10.74 -1.84
CA ALA A 335 -0.11 -11.18 -1.25
C ALA A 335 -1.22 -11.36 -2.29
N ALA A 336 -1.93 -12.49 -2.25
CA ALA A 336 -2.99 -12.82 -3.20
C ALA A 336 -4.09 -11.74 -3.28
N GLY A 337 -4.40 -11.06 -2.16
CA GLY A 337 -5.35 -9.96 -2.14
C GLY A 337 -4.94 -8.78 -3.02
N LEU A 338 -3.64 -8.49 -3.13
CA LEU A 338 -3.11 -7.43 -4.00
C LEU A 338 -3.19 -7.83 -5.48
N VAL A 339 -2.85 -9.08 -5.78
CA VAL A 339 -2.94 -9.63 -7.13
C VAL A 339 -4.40 -9.73 -7.59
N LEU A 340 -5.31 -10.09 -6.67
CA LEU A 340 -6.76 -10.08 -6.89
C LEU A 340 -7.25 -8.67 -7.26
N TYR A 341 -6.89 -7.66 -6.45
CA TYR A 341 -7.20 -6.27 -6.74
C TYR A 341 -6.75 -5.89 -8.15
N TRP A 342 -5.48 -6.19 -8.50
CA TRP A 342 -4.94 -5.83 -9.82
C TRP A 342 -5.67 -6.54 -10.95
N SER A 343 -5.96 -7.83 -10.79
CA SER A 343 -6.71 -8.62 -11.78
C SER A 343 -8.10 -8.04 -12.05
N VAL A 344 -8.86 -7.77 -10.98
CA VAL A 344 -10.19 -7.16 -11.05
C VAL A 344 -10.13 -5.75 -11.66
N ASN A 345 -9.13 -4.96 -11.25
CA ASN A 345 -8.89 -3.63 -11.77
C ASN A 345 -8.62 -3.63 -13.29
N ASN A 346 -7.84 -4.60 -13.79
CA ASN A 346 -7.60 -4.76 -15.23
C ASN A 346 -8.88 -5.16 -15.96
N ILE A 347 -9.63 -6.12 -15.43
CA ILE A 347 -10.91 -6.57 -16.04
C ILE A 347 -11.90 -5.41 -16.15
N LEU A 348 -12.06 -4.63 -15.08
CA LEU A 348 -12.93 -3.45 -15.08
C LEU A 348 -12.43 -2.38 -16.07
N SER A 349 -11.10 -2.19 -16.18
CA SER A 349 -10.50 -1.28 -17.16
C SER A 349 -10.81 -1.70 -18.59
N ILE A 350 -10.64 -2.98 -18.89
CA ILE A 350 -10.94 -3.55 -20.22
C ILE A 350 -12.42 -3.34 -20.58
N ALA A 351 -13.31 -3.67 -19.65
CA ALA A 351 -14.75 -3.48 -19.84
C ALA A 351 -15.11 -2.00 -20.06
N GLN A 352 -14.55 -1.11 -19.24
CA GLN A 352 -14.77 0.33 -19.33
C GLN A 352 -14.23 0.91 -20.66
N GLN A 353 -13.01 0.53 -21.04
CA GLN A 353 -12.38 0.96 -22.29
C GLN A 353 -13.18 0.48 -23.52
N TRP A 354 -13.59 -0.78 -23.52
CA TRP A 354 -14.40 -1.35 -24.59
C TRP A 354 -15.75 -0.62 -24.73
N PHE A 355 -16.43 -0.34 -23.61
CA PHE A 355 -17.69 0.38 -23.61
C PHE A 355 -17.56 1.80 -24.16
N ILE A 356 -16.51 2.53 -23.73
CA ILE A 356 -16.27 3.89 -24.20
C ILE A 356 -15.88 3.91 -25.68
N GLN A 357 -15.01 2.99 -26.11
CA GLN A 357 -14.62 2.91 -27.54
C GLN A 357 -15.81 2.60 -28.45
N ARG A 358 -16.68 1.68 -28.07
CA ARG A 358 -17.92 1.40 -28.83
C ARG A 358 -18.82 2.63 -28.98
N ARG A 359 -19.03 3.40 -27.91
CA ARG A 359 -19.83 4.63 -27.97
C ARG A 359 -19.19 5.71 -28.85
N ILE A 360 -17.88 5.81 -28.89
CA ILE A 360 -17.18 6.79 -29.74
C ILE A 360 -17.27 6.38 -31.21
N LEU A 361 -17.17 5.08 -31.52
CA LEU A 361 -17.30 4.56 -32.88
C LEU A 361 -18.75 4.72 -33.39
N ALA A 362 -19.74 4.43 -32.56
CA ALA A 362 -21.15 4.57 -32.92
C ALA A 362 -21.63 6.02 -33.14
N LYS A 363 -20.91 7.03 -32.59
CA LYS A 363 -21.23 8.46 -32.82
C LYS A 363 -20.60 9.05 -34.07
N ASN A 364 -19.63 8.35 -34.67
CA ASN A 364 -18.86 8.85 -35.83
C ASN A 364 -19.06 7.99 -37.09
N GLY A 365 -19.93 7.01 -37.08
CA GLY A 365 -20.52 6.31 -38.22
C GLY A 365 -21.99 6.70 -38.39
#